data_c4b1ef9dd60a43ac7dc485b5a6ea9f4e
#
_entry.id   c4b1ef9dd60a43ac7dc485b5a6ea9f4e
#
_cell.length_a   1.000
_cell.length_b   1.000
_cell.length_c   1.000
_cell.angle_alpha   90.00
_cell.angle_beta   90.00
_cell.angle_gamma   90.00
#
_symmetry.space_group_name_H-M   'P 1'
#
loop_
_entity.id
_entity.type
_entity.pdbx_description
1 polymer ?
#
loop_
_entity_poly.entity_id
_entity_poly.type
_entity_poly.pdbx_seq_one_letter_code
_entity_poly.pdbx_strand_id
1 'polypeptide(L)'
;MPVSVFYLNENEENIFSSIISLNDAYNELQSSEIDDFNAWVDAYLVLKGVDADVGDIAAMKENRALILPEDAAAEWLTKNANDTQIVNMLENIKKNIFKVSACPDMADETFLAQSGTALAYKLVGFENVASSIVTRFTKAIQRRIELICNVLNLKASEAVWRDINISFIRNLPINLTETIQLVNSLKGTVSDATLLSQLPFIKDVDAELEAL
;
A
#
# COMPACT_ATOMS: atom_id res chain seq x y z
N MET A 1 3.84 -25.06 28.81
CA MET A 1 4.37 -25.13 27.45
C MET A 1 5.13 -23.85 27.15
N PRO A 2 6.40 -23.88 26.70
CA PRO A 2 7.19 -22.67 26.50
C PRO A 2 6.83 -22.00 25.16
N VAL A 3 5.58 -21.56 25.02
CA VAL A 3 5.08 -20.90 23.81
C VAL A 3 4.63 -19.49 24.21
N SER A 4 5.09 -18.50 23.47
CA SER A 4 4.58 -17.14 23.55
C SER A 4 3.72 -16.89 22.31
N VAL A 5 2.45 -16.57 22.54
CA VAL A 5 1.48 -16.28 21.49
C VAL A 5 1.43 -14.77 21.28
N PHE A 6 1.34 -14.36 20.03
CA PHE A 6 1.19 -12.97 19.62
C PHE A 6 -0.13 -12.80 18.86
N TYR A 7 -1.00 -11.95 19.38
CA TYR A 7 -2.24 -11.55 18.74
C TYR A 7 -2.19 -10.06 18.39
N LEU A 8 -2.61 -9.73 17.19
CA LEU A 8 -2.65 -8.33 16.71
C LEU A 8 -3.72 -7.51 17.44
N ASN A 9 -4.86 -8.13 17.71
CA ASN A 9 -5.99 -7.52 18.42
C ASN A 9 -6.66 -8.54 19.36
N GLU A 10 -7.70 -8.11 20.06
CA GLU A 10 -8.45 -8.97 21.01
C GLU A 10 -9.34 -10.00 20.30
N ASN A 11 -9.73 -9.72 19.06
CA ASN A 11 -10.56 -10.60 18.25
C ASN A 11 -9.77 -11.66 17.48
N GLU A 12 -8.44 -11.69 17.63
CA GLU A 12 -7.53 -12.58 16.90
C GLU A 12 -7.59 -12.40 15.36
N GLU A 13 -8.06 -11.24 14.89
CA GLU A 13 -8.17 -10.92 13.49
C GLU A 13 -6.80 -10.53 12.91
N ASN A 14 -6.63 -10.76 11.62
CA ASN A 14 -5.43 -10.28 10.91
C ASN A 14 -5.55 -8.79 10.54
N ILE A 15 -4.43 -8.17 10.22
CA ILE A 15 -4.36 -6.75 9.87
C ILE A 15 -5.17 -6.39 8.61
N PHE A 16 -5.43 -7.37 7.75
CA PHE A 16 -6.12 -7.18 6.46
C PHE A 16 -7.62 -7.45 6.55
N SER A 17 -8.16 -7.95 7.66
CA SER A 17 -9.57 -8.33 7.80
C SER A 17 -10.53 -7.23 7.36
N SER A 18 -10.20 -5.97 7.65
CA SER A 18 -11.04 -4.82 7.31
C SER A 18 -11.07 -4.45 5.83
N ILE A 19 -10.11 -4.91 5.04
CA ILE A 19 -9.96 -4.53 3.63
C ILE A 19 -10.17 -5.69 2.66
N ILE A 20 -10.33 -6.94 3.13
CA ILE A 20 -10.48 -8.13 2.28
C ILE A 20 -11.60 -7.94 1.26
N SER A 21 -12.80 -7.55 1.72
CA SER A 21 -13.96 -7.37 0.84
C SER A 21 -13.77 -6.26 -0.20
N LEU A 22 -13.05 -5.19 0.16
CA LEU A 22 -12.72 -4.12 -0.79
C LEU A 22 -11.69 -4.58 -1.82
N ASN A 23 -10.71 -5.37 -1.39
CA ASN A 23 -9.70 -5.93 -2.28
C ASN A 23 -10.32 -6.94 -3.26
N ASP A 24 -11.24 -7.78 -2.78
CA ASP A 24 -11.97 -8.74 -3.62
C ASP A 24 -12.83 -8.00 -4.65
N ALA A 25 -13.57 -6.96 -4.24
CA ALA A 25 -14.35 -6.14 -5.16
C ALA A 25 -13.46 -5.41 -6.20
N TYR A 26 -12.27 -4.94 -5.81
CA TYR A 26 -11.32 -4.34 -6.73
C TYR A 26 -10.84 -5.34 -7.79
N ASN A 27 -10.47 -6.54 -7.36
CA ASN A 27 -10.01 -7.60 -8.25
C ASN A 27 -11.12 -8.08 -9.20
N GLU A 28 -12.35 -8.20 -8.71
CA GLU A 28 -13.50 -8.59 -9.51
C GLU A 28 -13.80 -7.55 -10.62
N LEU A 29 -13.78 -6.26 -10.26
CA LEU A 29 -13.96 -5.19 -11.24
C LEU A 29 -12.85 -5.17 -12.30
N GLN A 30 -11.58 -5.33 -11.89
CA GLN A 30 -10.48 -5.40 -12.86
C GLN A 30 -10.58 -6.61 -13.79
N SER A 31 -10.99 -7.77 -13.27
CA SER A 31 -11.20 -8.96 -14.09
C SER A 31 -12.33 -8.75 -15.08
N SER A 32 -13.45 -8.15 -14.64
CA SER A 32 -14.58 -7.83 -15.50
C SER A 32 -14.22 -6.83 -16.60
N GLU A 33 -13.36 -5.86 -16.32
CA GLU A 33 -12.86 -4.89 -17.32
C GLU A 33 -12.03 -5.59 -18.42
N ILE A 34 -11.18 -6.53 -18.02
CA ILE A 34 -10.39 -7.34 -18.97
C ILE A 34 -11.30 -8.22 -19.82
N ASP A 35 -12.32 -8.85 -19.22
CA ASP A 35 -13.28 -9.69 -19.92
C ASP A 35 -14.12 -8.86 -20.90
N ASP A 36 -14.58 -7.67 -20.51
CA ASP A 36 -15.29 -6.75 -21.39
C ASP A 36 -14.39 -6.28 -22.55
N PHE A 37 -13.10 -6.03 -22.32
CA PHE A 37 -12.14 -5.71 -23.39
C PHE A 37 -11.98 -6.88 -24.38
N ASN A 38 -11.85 -8.12 -23.87
CA ASN A 38 -11.73 -9.31 -24.72
C ASN A 38 -13.02 -9.51 -25.53
N ALA A 39 -14.19 -9.33 -24.93
CA ALA A 39 -15.47 -9.39 -25.61
C ALA A 39 -15.64 -8.30 -26.69
N TRP A 40 -15.02 -7.11 -26.48
CA TRP A 40 -15.00 -6.05 -27.48
C TRP A 40 -14.09 -6.39 -28.67
N VAL A 41 -12.96 -7.04 -28.44
CA VAL A 41 -12.08 -7.53 -29.53
C VAL A 41 -12.79 -8.56 -30.39
N ASP A 42 -13.68 -9.37 -29.81
CA ASP A 42 -14.48 -10.38 -30.50
C ASP A 42 -15.87 -9.85 -30.91
N ALA A 43 -16.00 -8.53 -31.07
CA ALA A 43 -17.27 -7.90 -31.45
C ALA A 43 -17.83 -8.43 -32.77
N TYR A 44 -19.15 -8.65 -32.82
CA TYR A 44 -19.85 -9.11 -34.03
C TYR A 44 -20.14 -7.93 -34.92
N LEU A 45 -19.87 -8.10 -36.23
CA LEU A 45 -20.31 -7.18 -37.25
C LEU A 45 -21.77 -7.52 -37.62
N VAL A 46 -22.68 -6.59 -37.36
CA VAL A 46 -24.10 -6.74 -37.73
C VAL A 46 -24.31 -6.05 -39.08
N LEU A 47 -24.78 -6.80 -40.05
CA LEU A 47 -25.21 -6.32 -41.37
C LEU A 47 -26.75 -6.23 -41.40
N LYS A 48 -27.27 -5.03 -41.60
CA LYS A 48 -28.72 -4.76 -41.72
C LYS A 48 -29.08 -4.50 -43.16
N GLY A 49 -30.17 -5.13 -43.67
CA GLY A 49 -30.62 -4.91 -45.03
C GLY A 49 -29.76 -5.60 -46.09
N VAL A 50 -28.94 -6.56 -45.72
CA VAL A 50 -28.09 -7.34 -46.62
C VAL A 50 -28.61 -8.77 -46.66
N ASP A 51 -28.95 -9.25 -47.87
CA ASP A 51 -29.23 -10.66 -48.14
C ASP A 51 -27.92 -11.32 -48.59
N ALA A 52 -27.10 -11.68 -47.60
CA ALA A 52 -25.78 -12.25 -47.85
C ALA A 52 -25.73 -13.70 -47.42
N ASP A 53 -25.19 -14.56 -48.27
CA ASP A 53 -24.90 -15.93 -47.92
C ASP A 53 -23.52 -16.10 -47.28
N VAL A 54 -23.21 -17.33 -46.86
CA VAL A 54 -21.91 -17.63 -46.20
C VAL A 54 -20.70 -17.36 -47.13
N GLY A 55 -20.92 -17.52 -48.45
CA GLY A 55 -19.89 -17.28 -49.45
C GLY A 55 -19.58 -15.79 -49.61
N ASP A 56 -20.59 -14.94 -49.58
CA ASP A 56 -20.46 -13.49 -49.66
C ASP A 56 -19.66 -12.94 -48.42
N ILE A 57 -20.01 -13.46 -47.23
CA ILE A 57 -19.33 -13.10 -45.97
C ILE A 57 -17.85 -13.53 -46.01
N ALA A 58 -17.55 -14.71 -46.56
CA ALA A 58 -16.17 -15.20 -46.72
C ALA A 58 -15.40 -14.33 -47.73
N ALA A 59 -16.00 -13.96 -48.85
CA ALA A 59 -15.37 -13.06 -49.84
C ALA A 59 -15.13 -11.66 -49.28
N MET A 60 -16.04 -11.08 -48.50
CA MET A 60 -15.87 -9.81 -47.80
C MET A 60 -14.68 -9.85 -46.84
N LYS A 61 -14.56 -10.95 -46.08
CA LYS A 61 -13.44 -11.16 -45.15
C LYS A 61 -12.09 -11.30 -45.88
N GLU A 62 -12.03 -12.05 -46.96
CA GLU A 62 -10.82 -12.29 -47.77
C GLU A 62 -10.35 -11.01 -48.43
N ASN A 63 -11.27 -10.26 -49.05
CA ASN A 63 -10.96 -9.00 -49.74
C ASN A 63 -10.80 -7.80 -48.78
N ARG A 64 -11.07 -7.95 -47.51
CA ARG A 64 -11.11 -6.87 -46.48
C ARG A 64 -11.95 -5.67 -46.97
N ALA A 65 -12.97 -5.91 -47.75
CA ALA A 65 -13.87 -4.90 -48.30
C ALA A 65 -15.31 -5.26 -47.97
N LEU A 66 -16.04 -4.27 -47.47
CA LEU A 66 -17.49 -4.38 -47.17
C LEU A 66 -18.20 -3.56 -48.23
N ILE A 67 -18.90 -4.25 -49.15
CA ILE A 67 -19.74 -3.62 -50.17
C ILE A 67 -21.20 -3.78 -49.73
N LEU A 68 -21.84 -2.65 -49.44
CA LEU A 68 -23.23 -2.61 -48.98
C LEU A 68 -24.13 -1.96 -50.02
N PRO A 69 -25.38 -2.47 -50.20
CA PRO A 69 -26.44 -1.76 -50.95
C PRO A 69 -26.76 -0.38 -50.37
N GLU A 70 -27.38 0.51 -51.17
CA GLU A 70 -27.67 1.90 -50.74
C GLU A 70 -28.46 2.02 -49.44
N ASP A 71 -29.36 1.03 -49.14
CA ASP A 71 -30.22 1.02 -47.96
C ASP A 71 -29.68 0.11 -46.84
N ALA A 72 -28.46 -0.41 -46.98
CA ALA A 72 -27.86 -1.31 -45.99
C ALA A 72 -26.93 -0.57 -45.05
N ALA A 73 -26.85 -1.06 -43.82
CA ALA A 73 -25.94 -0.54 -42.82
C ALA A 73 -25.11 -1.66 -42.17
N ALA A 74 -23.88 -1.34 -41.85
CA ALA A 74 -23.02 -2.19 -41.04
C ALA A 74 -22.70 -1.49 -39.73
N GLU A 75 -22.87 -2.17 -38.64
CA GLU A 75 -22.49 -1.65 -37.33
C GLU A 75 -21.85 -2.77 -36.50
N TRP A 76 -20.88 -2.38 -35.65
CA TRP A 76 -20.36 -3.31 -34.69
C TRP A 76 -21.30 -3.44 -33.51
N LEU A 77 -21.66 -4.68 -33.18
CA LEU A 77 -22.39 -4.97 -31.94
C LEU A 77 -21.38 -4.95 -30.80
N THR A 78 -21.22 -3.79 -30.20
CA THR A 78 -20.35 -3.60 -29.04
C THR A 78 -21.19 -3.33 -27.82
N LYS A 79 -20.76 -3.85 -26.66
CA LYS A 79 -21.29 -3.42 -25.37
C LYS A 79 -20.79 -2.00 -25.14
N ASN A 80 -21.68 -1.05 -24.91
CA ASN A 80 -21.31 0.28 -24.45
C ASN A 80 -20.73 0.16 -23.02
N ALA A 81 -19.44 -0.11 -22.91
CA ALA A 81 -18.76 -0.07 -21.65
C ALA A 81 -18.72 1.38 -21.15
N ASN A 82 -19.17 1.60 -19.93
CA ASN A 82 -19.11 2.91 -19.32
C ASN A 82 -17.74 3.05 -18.60
N ASP A 83 -16.66 3.05 -19.41
CA ASP A 83 -15.27 3.02 -18.96
C ASP A 83 -14.98 4.06 -17.88
N THR A 84 -15.55 5.26 -18.03
CA THR A 84 -15.40 6.33 -17.04
C THR A 84 -15.98 5.96 -15.66
N GLN A 85 -17.10 5.26 -15.62
CA GLN A 85 -17.71 4.82 -14.35
C GLN A 85 -16.87 3.72 -13.69
N ILE A 86 -16.37 2.77 -14.48
CA ILE A 86 -15.52 1.68 -13.97
C ILE A 86 -14.22 2.24 -13.40
N VAL A 87 -13.54 3.12 -14.16
CA VAL A 87 -12.31 3.78 -13.69
C VAL A 87 -12.53 4.56 -12.40
N ASN A 88 -13.61 5.36 -12.33
CA ASN A 88 -13.95 6.10 -11.11
C ASN A 88 -14.25 5.17 -9.93
N MET A 89 -14.89 4.02 -10.17
CA MET A 89 -15.20 3.04 -9.13
C MET A 89 -13.92 2.36 -8.62
N LEU A 90 -13.03 1.94 -9.51
CA LEU A 90 -11.71 1.38 -9.16
C LEU A 90 -10.88 2.37 -8.34
N GLU A 91 -10.84 3.64 -8.75
CA GLU A 91 -10.15 4.68 -7.99
C GLU A 91 -10.76 4.89 -6.58
N ASN A 92 -12.08 4.88 -6.48
CA ASN A 92 -12.76 5.02 -5.20
C ASN A 92 -12.49 3.84 -4.28
N ILE A 93 -12.53 2.60 -4.80
CA ILE A 93 -12.22 1.41 -4.02
C ILE A 93 -10.75 1.45 -3.58
N LYS A 94 -9.81 1.78 -4.48
CA LYS A 94 -8.40 1.95 -4.14
C LYS A 94 -8.20 2.95 -3.01
N LYS A 95 -8.81 4.14 -3.10
CA LYS A 95 -8.76 5.17 -2.04
C LYS A 95 -9.34 4.67 -0.72
N ASN A 96 -10.43 3.90 -0.76
CA ASN A 96 -11.04 3.33 0.44
C ASN A 96 -10.17 2.24 1.08
N ILE A 97 -9.49 1.40 0.30
CA ILE A 97 -8.54 0.42 0.81
C ILE A 97 -7.45 1.11 1.64
N PHE A 98 -6.80 2.15 1.11
CA PHE A 98 -5.78 2.91 1.84
C PHE A 98 -6.35 3.62 3.07
N LYS A 99 -7.55 4.20 2.95
CA LYS A 99 -8.21 4.89 4.06
C LYS A 99 -8.59 3.95 5.21
N VAL A 100 -9.17 2.77 4.90
CA VAL A 100 -9.62 1.80 5.91
C VAL A 100 -8.43 1.07 6.54
N SER A 101 -7.39 0.75 5.75
CA SER A 101 -6.15 0.15 6.26
C SER A 101 -5.31 1.11 7.09
N ALA A 102 -5.63 2.41 7.07
CA ALA A 102 -4.78 3.48 7.62
C ALA A 102 -3.35 3.51 7.04
N CYS A 103 -3.12 2.83 5.91
CA CYS A 103 -1.86 2.84 5.19
C CYS A 103 -1.82 4.02 4.20
N PRO A 104 -0.70 4.75 4.11
CA PRO A 104 -0.54 5.77 3.08
C PRO A 104 -0.36 5.12 1.69
N ASP A 105 -0.89 5.73 0.64
CA ASP A 105 -0.56 5.35 -0.74
C ASP A 105 0.85 5.87 -1.08
N MET A 106 1.83 4.98 -1.03
CA MET A 106 3.23 5.32 -1.33
C MET A 106 3.47 5.53 -2.84
N ALA A 107 2.54 5.13 -3.70
CA ALA A 107 2.59 5.35 -5.14
C ALA A 107 2.01 6.71 -5.56
N ASP A 108 1.38 7.44 -4.64
CA ASP A 108 0.90 8.80 -4.89
C ASP A 108 2.10 9.74 -5.03
N GLU A 109 2.31 10.28 -6.24
CA GLU A 109 3.40 11.22 -6.54
C GLU A 109 3.39 12.44 -5.62
N THR A 110 2.20 12.86 -5.17
CA THR A 110 2.04 14.00 -4.26
C THR A 110 2.47 13.67 -2.82
N PHE A 111 2.58 12.37 -2.48
CA PHE A 111 2.92 11.94 -1.12
C PHE A 111 4.34 12.36 -0.72
N LEU A 112 5.32 12.14 -1.59
CA LEU A 112 6.73 12.45 -1.32
C LEU A 112 7.08 13.93 -1.54
N ALA A 113 6.25 14.67 -2.30
CA ALA A 113 6.45 16.10 -2.58
C ALA A 113 5.99 17.01 -1.42
N GLN A 114 5.44 16.46 -0.35
CA GLN A 114 4.91 17.24 0.78
C GLN A 114 5.99 17.61 1.79
N SER A 115 5.72 18.66 2.57
CA SER A 115 6.57 19.02 3.72
C SER A 115 6.61 17.91 4.75
N GLY A 116 7.68 17.82 5.52
CA GLY A 116 7.83 16.82 6.57
C GLY A 116 6.68 16.83 7.58
N THR A 117 6.16 18.02 7.89
CA THR A 117 5.01 18.20 8.79
C THR A 117 3.72 17.62 8.19
N ALA A 118 3.46 17.88 6.91
CA ALA A 118 2.27 17.32 6.23
C ALA A 118 2.36 15.80 6.10
N LEU A 119 3.56 15.29 5.82
CA LEU A 119 3.84 13.86 5.77
C LEU A 119 3.60 13.19 7.13
N ALA A 120 4.06 13.82 8.23
CA ALA A 120 3.83 13.33 9.58
C ALA A 120 2.34 13.20 9.91
N TYR A 121 1.52 14.20 9.56
CA TYR A 121 0.07 14.13 9.74
C TYR A 121 -0.58 12.99 8.94
N LYS A 122 -0.16 12.75 7.72
CA LYS A 122 -0.68 11.64 6.90
C LYS A 122 -0.32 10.27 7.48
N LEU A 123 0.80 10.18 8.17
CA LEU A 123 1.29 8.94 8.77
C LEU A 123 0.68 8.64 10.15
N VAL A 124 -0.04 9.59 10.79
CA VAL A 124 -0.60 9.40 12.14
C VAL A 124 -1.46 8.14 12.25
N GLY A 125 -2.33 7.88 11.27
CA GLY A 125 -3.17 6.68 11.27
C GLY A 125 -2.34 5.40 11.24
N PHE A 126 -1.38 5.34 10.34
CA PHE A 126 -0.43 4.24 10.21
C PHE A 126 0.39 4.02 11.48
N GLU A 127 0.90 5.11 12.08
CA GLU A 127 1.67 5.08 13.31
C GLU A 127 0.85 4.56 14.51
N ASN A 128 -0.43 4.92 14.59
CA ASN A 128 -1.32 4.42 15.64
C ASN A 128 -1.50 2.89 15.53
N VAL A 129 -1.74 2.37 14.33
CA VAL A 129 -1.84 0.93 14.08
C VAL A 129 -0.51 0.24 14.42
N ALA A 130 0.61 0.77 13.91
CA ALA A 130 1.94 0.23 14.17
C ALA A 130 2.30 0.23 15.67
N SER A 131 1.96 1.30 16.41
CA SER A 131 2.18 1.39 17.86
C SER A 131 1.37 0.35 18.63
N SER A 132 0.13 0.10 18.25
CA SER A 132 -0.69 -0.96 18.84
C SER A 132 -0.05 -2.33 18.66
N ILE A 133 0.40 -2.63 17.45
CA ILE A 133 1.09 -3.89 17.12
C ILE A 133 2.39 -4.02 17.93
N VAL A 134 3.21 -2.98 17.94
CA VAL A 134 4.48 -2.95 18.69
C VAL A 134 4.25 -3.22 20.17
N THR A 135 3.25 -2.58 20.79
CA THR A 135 2.93 -2.77 22.20
C THR A 135 2.60 -4.24 22.52
N ARG A 136 1.80 -4.88 21.69
CA ARG A 136 1.44 -6.30 21.86
C ARG A 136 2.61 -7.23 21.58
N PHE A 137 3.38 -6.94 20.53
CA PHE A 137 4.56 -7.72 20.19
C PHE A 137 5.66 -7.62 21.25
N THR A 138 5.87 -6.44 21.83
CA THR A 138 6.79 -6.24 22.96
C THR A 138 6.44 -7.17 24.14
N LYS A 139 5.15 -7.27 24.49
CA LYS A 139 4.70 -8.20 25.53
C LYS A 139 5.01 -9.67 25.20
N ALA A 140 4.81 -10.07 23.95
CA ALA A 140 5.13 -11.43 23.51
C ALA A 140 6.65 -11.71 23.56
N ILE A 141 7.50 -10.74 23.19
CA ILE A 141 8.96 -10.86 23.29
C ILE A 141 9.38 -10.92 24.75
N GLN A 142 8.86 -10.05 25.62
CA GLN A 142 9.14 -10.08 27.06
C GLN A 142 8.78 -11.43 27.66
N ARG A 143 7.63 -11.99 27.30
CA ARG A 143 7.25 -13.34 27.74
C ARG A 143 8.21 -14.41 27.24
N ARG A 144 8.70 -14.30 26.00
CA ARG A 144 9.71 -15.22 25.47
C ARG A 144 11.01 -15.14 26.25
N ILE A 145 11.48 -13.92 26.55
CA ILE A 145 12.72 -13.72 27.33
C ILE A 145 12.55 -14.28 28.75
N GLU A 146 11.40 -14.03 29.40
CA GLU A 146 11.08 -14.63 30.71
C GLU A 146 11.16 -16.16 30.67
N LEU A 147 10.60 -16.80 29.65
CA LEU A 147 10.66 -18.25 29.50
C LEU A 147 12.07 -18.76 29.30
N ILE A 148 12.91 -18.03 28.55
CA ILE A 148 14.33 -18.36 28.36
C ILE A 148 15.07 -18.28 29.70
N CYS A 149 14.87 -17.19 30.47
CA CYS A 149 15.49 -17.03 31.80
C CYS A 149 15.06 -18.17 32.75
N ASN A 150 13.80 -18.57 32.72
CA ASN A 150 13.31 -19.68 33.53
C ASN A 150 13.94 -21.03 33.14
N VAL A 151 14.14 -21.29 31.84
CA VAL A 151 14.81 -22.51 31.36
C VAL A 151 16.28 -22.55 31.78
N LEU A 152 16.93 -21.37 31.74
CA LEU A 152 18.32 -21.23 32.17
C LEU A 152 18.49 -21.22 33.70
N ASN A 153 17.40 -21.37 34.48
CA ASN A 153 17.38 -21.34 35.94
C ASN A 153 18.06 -20.07 36.53
N LEU A 154 17.94 -18.94 35.85
CA LEU A 154 18.43 -17.67 36.34
C LEU A 154 17.60 -17.25 37.55
N LYS A 155 18.28 -16.90 38.66
CA LYS A 155 17.59 -16.42 39.87
C LYS A 155 16.86 -15.11 39.57
N ALA A 156 15.76 -14.85 40.27
CA ALA A 156 14.97 -13.63 40.09
C ALA A 156 15.79 -12.35 40.29
N SER A 157 16.84 -12.38 41.14
CA SER A 157 17.79 -11.31 41.35
C SER A 157 18.78 -11.09 40.19
N GLU A 158 18.95 -12.11 39.34
CA GLU A 158 19.80 -12.11 38.15
C GLU A 158 18.99 -12.00 36.86
N ALA A 159 17.65 -12.10 36.97
CA ALA A 159 16.74 -12.07 35.86
C ALA A 159 16.48 -10.59 35.43
N VAL A 160 17.43 -10.06 34.70
CA VAL A 160 17.42 -8.70 34.13
C VAL A 160 16.39 -8.57 33.00
N TRP A 161 15.57 -9.61 32.74
CA TRP A 161 14.61 -9.62 31.65
C TRP A 161 13.54 -8.50 31.75
N ARG A 162 13.27 -7.98 32.96
CA ARG A 162 12.37 -6.84 33.19
C ARG A 162 12.98 -5.51 32.81
N ASP A 163 14.32 -5.43 32.84
CA ASP A 163 15.07 -4.21 32.55
C ASP A 163 15.49 -4.13 31.08
N ILE A 164 15.19 -5.19 30.30
CA ILE A 164 15.46 -5.20 28.87
C ILE A 164 14.52 -4.23 28.18
N ASN A 165 15.07 -3.17 27.65
CA ASN A 165 14.35 -2.22 26.82
C ASN A 165 14.33 -2.72 25.35
N ILE A 166 13.13 -2.91 24.81
CA ILE A 166 12.90 -3.34 23.45
C ILE A 166 12.44 -2.13 22.63
N SER A 167 13.29 -1.67 21.74
CA SER A 167 12.99 -0.56 20.84
C SER A 167 12.78 -1.06 19.41
N PHE A 168 11.75 -0.53 18.74
CA PHE A 168 11.47 -0.79 17.34
C PHE A 168 11.74 0.47 16.56
N ILE A 169 12.73 0.41 15.67
CA ILE A 169 13.10 1.52 14.80
C ILE A 169 12.21 1.45 13.56
N ARG A 170 11.58 2.56 13.23
CA ARG A 170 10.73 2.69 12.04
C ARG A 170 11.44 3.50 10.98
N ASN A 171 11.48 2.97 9.76
CA ASN A 171 12.05 3.64 8.60
C ASN A 171 10.99 4.57 7.98
N LEU A 172 10.72 5.69 8.64
CA LEU A 172 9.84 6.71 8.08
C LEU A 172 10.62 7.57 7.08
N PRO A 173 10.01 7.96 5.95
CA PRO A 173 10.64 8.89 5.04
C PRO A 173 10.83 10.24 5.75
N ILE A 174 12.05 10.74 5.74
CA ILE A 174 12.43 12.02 6.35
C ILE A 174 12.83 12.98 5.24
N ASN A 175 12.32 14.20 5.30
CA ASN A 175 12.75 15.25 4.39
C ASN A 175 14.12 15.79 4.89
N LEU A 176 15.20 15.24 4.33
CA LEU A 176 16.57 15.61 4.69
C LEU A 176 16.82 17.10 4.52
N THR A 177 16.25 17.73 3.49
CA THR A 177 16.45 19.16 3.22
C THR A 177 15.88 20.02 4.35
N GLU A 178 14.66 19.73 4.81
CA GLU A 178 14.06 20.44 5.96
C GLU A 178 14.83 20.18 7.25
N THR A 179 15.28 18.93 7.47
CA THR A 179 16.08 18.59 8.65
C THR A 179 17.39 19.37 8.68
N ILE A 180 18.10 19.45 7.57
CA ILE A 180 19.34 20.20 7.45
C ILE A 180 19.10 21.71 7.66
N GLN A 181 18.01 22.26 7.10
CA GLN A 181 17.64 23.66 7.31
C GLN A 181 17.33 23.95 8.77
N LEU A 182 16.59 23.04 9.44
CA LEU A 182 16.30 23.15 10.87
C LEU A 182 17.58 23.14 11.70
N VAL A 183 18.48 22.19 11.47
CA VAL A 183 19.76 22.06 12.14
C VAL A 183 20.58 23.35 11.96
N ASN A 184 20.65 23.89 10.74
CA ASN A 184 21.37 25.14 10.46
C ASN A 184 20.73 26.33 11.17
N SER A 185 19.41 26.40 11.29
CA SER A 185 18.72 27.49 11.98
C SER A 185 18.91 27.47 13.50
N LEU A 186 19.14 26.29 14.07
CA LEU A 186 19.33 26.07 15.50
C LEU A 186 20.82 26.15 15.93
N LYS A 187 21.73 26.26 14.96
CA LYS A 187 23.17 26.38 15.25
C LYS A 187 23.46 27.59 16.14
N GLY A 188 24.12 27.31 17.25
CA GLY A 188 24.42 28.34 18.28
C GLY A 188 23.33 28.57 19.33
N THR A 189 22.16 27.94 19.19
CA THR A 189 21.05 27.96 20.17
C THR A 189 20.98 26.70 21.01
N VAL A 190 21.41 25.57 20.47
CA VAL A 190 21.45 24.27 21.14
C VAL A 190 22.85 23.66 20.97
N SER A 191 23.21 22.66 21.79
CA SER A 191 24.51 22.00 21.72
C SER A 191 24.67 21.24 20.38
N ASP A 192 25.90 21.11 19.90
CA ASP A 192 26.26 20.39 18.68
C ASP A 192 25.84 18.91 18.77
N ALA A 193 25.95 18.29 19.96
CA ALA A 193 25.46 16.94 20.21
C ALA A 193 23.95 16.80 19.88
N THR A 194 23.15 17.78 20.32
CA THR A 194 21.72 17.80 20.04
C THR A 194 21.45 18.01 18.56
N LEU A 195 22.20 18.85 17.87
CA LEU A 195 22.06 19.08 16.43
C LEU A 195 22.41 17.83 15.63
N LEU A 196 23.50 17.16 15.95
CA LEU A 196 23.96 15.94 15.29
C LEU A 196 22.97 14.79 15.50
N SER A 197 22.34 14.69 16.68
CA SER A 197 21.32 13.68 16.95
C SER A 197 20.06 13.80 16.09
N GLN A 198 19.80 14.96 15.49
CA GLN A 198 18.66 15.17 14.57
C GLN A 198 18.97 14.70 13.14
N LEU A 199 20.24 14.41 12.83
CA LEU A 199 20.63 13.98 11.50
C LEU A 199 20.51 12.43 11.39
N PRO A 200 19.63 11.89 10.55
CA PRO A 200 19.30 10.47 10.55
C PRO A 200 20.44 9.56 10.05
N PHE A 201 21.44 10.12 9.42
CA PHE A 201 22.63 9.40 8.93
C PHE A 201 23.76 9.33 9.98
N ILE A 202 23.67 10.09 11.07
CA ILE A 202 24.63 10.02 12.17
C ILE A 202 24.12 9.00 13.18
N LYS A 203 24.84 7.89 13.32
CA LYS A 203 24.48 6.78 14.20
C LYS A 203 25.09 6.91 15.59
N ASP A 204 26.26 7.50 15.68
CA ASP A 204 27.02 7.68 16.90
C ASP A 204 27.49 9.15 17.00
N VAL A 205 26.79 9.89 17.85
CA VAL A 205 27.00 11.33 18.00
C VAL A 205 28.33 11.62 18.72
N ASP A 206 28.71 10.74 19.66
CA ASP A 206 29.95 10.95 20.44
C ASP A 206 31.17 10.70 19.54
N ALA A 207 31.13 9.65 18.72
CA ALA A 207 32.17 9.38 17.73
C ALA A 207 32.31 10.51 16.68
N GLU A 208 31.19 11.12 16.27
CA GLU A 208 31.19 12.24 15.33
C GLU A 208 31.75 13.52 15.95
N LEU A 209 31.46 13.75 17.24
CA LEU A 209 32.04 14.90 18.00
C LEU A 209 33.52 14.76 18.25
N GLU A 210 34.03 13.52 18.44
CA GLU A 210 35.46 13.27 18.59
C GLU A 210 36.21 13.40 17.25
N ALA A 211 35.54 13.25 16.14
CA ALA A 211 36.12 13.34 14.80
C ALA A 211 36.20 14.79 14.25
N LEU A 212 35.48 15.73 14.87
CA LEU A 212 35.46 17.15 14.53
C LEU A 212 36.62 17.90 15.21
#